data_a250b0cf976bc826fb4c16814911f0f2
#
_entry.id   a250b0cf976bc826fb4c16814911f0f2
#
_cell.length_a   1.000
_cell.length_b   1.000
_cell.length_c   1.000
_cell.angle_alpha   90.00
_cell.angle_beta   90.00
_cell.angle_gamma   90.00
#
_symmetry.space_group_name_H-M   'P 1'
#
loop_
_entity.id
_entity.type
_entity.pdbx_description
1 polymer ?
#
loop_
_entity_poly.entity_id
_entity_poly.type
_entity_poly.pdbx_seq_one_letter_code
_entity_poly.pdbx_strand_id
1 'polypeptide(L)'
;MIQKINCIETLDDYVLKVKFMDGKIVLYDMKEDIETLPGYDDLKTIHNLWKQVQLDKSKTCVFWNESIDLASDSIYEFGIPINTSN
;
A
#
# COMPACT_ATOMS: atom_id res chain seq x y z
N MET A 1 -14.81 10.28 -5.80
CA MET A 1 -14.97 8.88 -6.24
C MET A 1 -13.80 8.06 -5.73
N ILE A 2 -14.08 6.90 -5.17
CA ILE A 2 -13.05 6.06 -4.62
C ILE A 2 -12.31 5.31 -5.74
N GLN A 3 -11.00 5.37 -5.72
CA GLN A 3 -10.19 4.68 -6.72
C GLN A 3 -10.06 3.21 -6.35
N LYS A 4 -10.27 2.33 -7.31
CA LYS A 4 -10.15 0.90 -7.07
C LYS A 4 -8.80 0.37 -7.51
N ILE A 5 -8.29 -0.57 -6.73
CA ILE A 5 -6.97 -1.14 -6.92
C ILE A 5 -7.08 -2.40 -7.77
N ASN A 6 -6.20 -2.54 -8.74
CA ASN A 6 -6.11 -3.74 -9.56
C ASN A 6 -5.21 -4.78 -8.90
N CYS A 7 -3.99 -4.38 -8.55
CA CYS A 7 -3.06 -5.31 -7.90
C CYS A 7 -2.04 -4.54 -7.08
N ILE A 8 -1.38 -5.26 -6.17
CA ILE A 8 -0.40 -4.68 -5.26
C ILE A 8 0.83 -5.56 -5.23
N GLU A 9 1.97 -4.93 -4.91
CA GLU A 9 3.24 -5.63 -4.82
C GLU A 9 4.10 -4.96 -3.75
N THR A 10 4.68 -5.75 -2.86
CA THR A 10 5.61 -5.20 -1.86
C THR A 10 7.01 -5.16 -2.47
N LEU A 11 7.66 -4.01 -2.31
CA LEU A 11 9.03 -3.83 -2.76
C LEU A 11 9.96 -3.73 -1.56
N ASP A 12 11.25 -3.68 -1.81
CA ASP A 12 12.22 -3.50 -0.75
C ASP A 12 12.04 -2.14 -0.09
N ASP A 13 12.52 -2.06 1.15
CA ASP A 13 12.56 -0.79 1.88
C ASP A 13 11.18 -0.25 2.21
N TYR A 14 10.21 -1.16 2.36
CA TYR A 14 8.83 -0.83 2.80
C TYR A 14 8.12 0.11 1.83
N VAL A 15 8.36 -0.07 0.54
CA VAL A 15 7.64 0.64 -0.51
C VAL A 15 6.60 -0.30 -1.10
N LEU A 16 5.37 0.21 -1.22
CA LEU A 16 4.26 -0.54 -1.79
C LEU A 16 4.01 -0.04 -3.20
N LYS A 17 3.96 -0.97 -4.16
CA LYS A 17 3.65 -0.62 -5.55
C LYS A 17 2.20 -1.01 -5.80
N VAL A 18 1.40 -0.05 -6.22
CA VAL A 18 -0.04 -0.25 -6.38
C VAL A 18 -0.46 0.15 -7.79
N LYS A 19 -1.09 -0.78 -8.49
CA LYS A 19 -1.68 -0.49 -9.79
C LYS A 19 -3.18 -0.35 -9.63
N PHE A 20 -3.71 0.77 -10.10
CA PHE A 20 -5.14 1.07 -10.00
C PHE A 20 -5.88 0.61 -11.25
N MET A 21 -7.20 0.52 -11.13
CA MET A 21 -8.03 0.06 -12.24
C MET A 21 -7.97 0.99 -13.43
N ASP A 22 -7.67 2.27 -13.21
CA ASP A 22 -7.54 3.24 -14.30
C ASP A 22 -6.19 3.15 -15.01
N GLY A 23 -5.31 2.25 -14.56
CA GLY A 23 -4.00 2.06 -15.17
C GLY A 23 -2.87 2.81 -14.48
N LYS A 24 -3.20 3.71 -13.56
CA LYS A 24 -2.17 4.47 -12.86
C LYS A 24 -1.40 3.54 -11.91
N ILE A 25 -0.08 3.69 -11.88
CA ILE A 25 0.78 2.95 -10.96
C ILE A 25 1.44 3.93 -10.02
N VAL A 26 1.41 3.61 -8.73
CA VAL A 26 1.87 4.51 -7.69
C VAL A 26 2.79 3.75 -6.74
N LEU A 27 3.86 4.40 -6.31
CA LEU A 27 4.73 3.90 -5.25
C LEU A 27 4.38 4.63 -3.96
N TYR A 28 4.06 3.87 -2.93
CA TYR A 28 3.71 4.45 -1.63
C TYR A 28 4.76 4.01 -0.60
N ASP A 29 5.48 4.98 -0.06
CA ASP A 29 6.54 4.74 0.92
C ASP A 29 5.94 4.67 2.31
N MET A 30 6.04 3.52 2.96
CA MET A 30 5.46 3.29 4.28
C MET A 30 6.38 3.69 5.41
N LYS A 31 7.62 4.12 5.13
CA LYS A 31 8.57 4.33 6.21
C LYS A 31 8.13 5.38 7.22
N GLU A 32 7.55 6.47 6.75
CA GLU A 32 7.07 7.50 7.65
C GLU A 32 5.89 7.00 8.51
N ASP A 33 4.96 6.30 7.88
CA ASP A 33 3.82 5.74 8.60
C ASP A 33 4.28 4.74 9.67
N ILE A 34 5.29 3.95 9.35
CA ILE A 34 5.82 2.98 10.30
C ILE A 34 6.38 3.69 11.53
N GLU A 35 6.99 4.85 11.33
CA GLU A 35 7.61 5.58 12.43
C GLU A 35 6.62 6.41 13.25
N THR A 36 5.52 6.84 12.65
CA THR A 36 4.64 7.81 13.28
C THR A 36 3.29 7.26 13.71
N LEU A 37 2.81 6.18 13.09
CA LEU A 37 1.49 5.65 13.41
C LEU A 37 1.58 4.48 14.38
N PRO A 38 0.74 4.48 15.45
CA PRO A 38 0.80 3.40 16.43
C PRO A 38 0.53 2.04 15.80
N GLY A 39 1.36 1.07 16.14
CA GLY A 39 1.18 -0.29 15.66
C GLY A 39 1.75 -0.59 14.30
N TYR A 40 2.06 0.42 13.49
CA TYR A 40 2.57 0.19 12.15
C TYR A 40 4.00 -0.34 12.14
N ASP A 41 4.75 -0.16 13.23
CA ASP A 41 6.09 -0.71 13.33
C ASP A 41 6.10 -2.25 13.34
N ASP A 42 4.94 -2.89 13.55
CA ASP A 42 4.83 -4.33 13.40
C ASP A 42 5.26 -4.79 12.01
N LEU A 43 5.14 -3.93 11.01
CA LEU A 43 5.59 -4.27 9.66
C LEU A 43 7.09 -4.55 9.61
N LYS A 44 7.86 -3.96 10.52
CA LYS A 44 9.30 -4.17 10.60
C LYS A 44 9.67 -5.26 11.59
N THR A 45 8.91 -5.40 12.67
CA THR A 45 9.31 -6.26 13.77
C THR A 45 8.72 -7.65 13.72
N ILE A 46 7.56 -7.82 13.08
CA ILE A 46 6.95 -9.15 12.95
C ILE A 46 7.45 -9.79 11.67
N HIS A 47 8.05 -10.98 11.82
CA HIS A 47 8.68 -11.67 10.71
C HIS A 47 7.68 -11.90 9.56
N ASN A 48 8.06 -11.49 8.36
CA ASN A 48 7.30 -11.67 7.12
C ASN A 48 5.97 -10.90 7.05
N LEU A 49 5.65 -10.08 8.04
CA LEU A 49 4.36 -9.39 8.01
C LEU A 49 4.25 -8.49 6.79
N TRP A 50 5.32 -7.77 6.45
CA TRP A 50 5.32 -6.85 5.31
C TRP A 50 4.84 -7.53 4.03
N LYS A 51 5.27 -8.75 3.79
CA LYS A 51 4.93 -9.46 2.55
C LYS A 51 3.55 -10.10 2.58
N GLN A 52 2.83 -10.00 3.69
CA GLN A 52 1.51 -10.62 3.83
C GLN A 52 0.38 -9.65 3.53
N VAL A 53 0.67 -8.53 2.87
CA VAL A 53 -0.35 -7.56 2.53
C VAL A 53 -1.42 -8.20 1.65
N GLN A 54 -2.68 -7.83 1.90
CA GLN A 54 -3.82 -8.35 1.16
C GLN A 54 -4.65 -7.20 0.62
N LEU A 55 -5.31 -7.47 -0.51
CA LEU A 55 -6.24 -6.52 -1.11
C LEU A 55 -7.65 -6.90 -0.68
N ASP A 56 -8.37 -5.93 -0.13
CA ASP A 56 -9.75 -6.16 0.30
C ASP A 56 -10.64 -6.48 -0.89
N LYS A 57 -11.74 -7.18 -0.62
CA LYS A 57 -12.68 -7.56 -1.68
C LYS A 57 -13.26 -6.35 -2.39
N SER A 58 -13.42 -5.24 -1.67
CA SER A 58 -13.92 -4.00 -2.26
C SER A 58 -12.94 -3.38 -3.23
N LYS A 59 -11.67 -3.77 -3.15
CA LYS A 59 -10.56 -3.21 -3.94
C LYS A 59 -10.30 -1.74 -3.61
N THR A 60 -10.75 -1.30 -2.44
CA THR A 60 -10.57 0.08 -1.99
C THR A 60 -9.67 0.18 -0.76
N CYS A 61 -9.06 -0.93 -0.35
CA CYS A 61 -8.24 -0.96 0.86
C CYS A 61 -7.23 -2.08 0.76
N VAL A 62 -6.02 -1.84 1.26
CA VAL A 62 -5.04 -2.91 1.47
C VAL A 62 -4.82 -3.05 2.96
N PHE A 63 -4.52 -4.25 3.42
CA PHE A 63 -4.34 -4.47 4.85
C PHE A 63 -3.35 -5.59 5.11
N TRP A 64 -2.71 -5.51 6.27
CA TRP A 64 -1.77 -6.55 6.75
C TRP A 64 -2.40 -7.32 7.89
N ASN A 65 -3.14 -6.64 8.75
CA ASN A 65 -3.90 -7.26 9.84
C ASN A 65 -5.02 -6.30 10.23
N GLU A 66 -5.68 -6.57 11.36
CA GLU A 66 -6.83 -5.76 11.77
C GLU A 66 -6.45 -4.33 12.14
N SER A 67 -5.18 -4.10 12.46
CA SER A 67 -4.72 -2.79 12.93
C SER A 67 -3.99 -1.98 11.87
N ILE A 68 -3.54 -2.61 10.79
CA ILE A 68 -2.71 -1.95 9.80
C ILE A 68 -3.37 -2.05 8.44
N ASP A 69 -3.91 -0.92 7.97
CA ASP A 69 -4.54 -0.86 6.66
C ASP A 69 -4.31 0.50 6.03
N LEU A 70 -4.58 0.58 4.74
CA LEU A 70 -4.45 1.83 3.97
C LEU A 70 -5.60 1.92 2.97
N ALA A 71 -6.24 3.08 2.94
CA ALA A 71 -7.28 3.34 1.97
C ALA A 71 -6.68 3.59 0.60
N SER A 72 -7.36 3.12 -0.45
CA SER A 72 -6.89 3.33 -1.82
C SER A 72 -6.77 4.81 -2.17
N ASP A 73 -7.69 5.62 -1.67
CA ASP A 73 -7.65 7.06 -1.95
C ASP A 73 -6.37 7.70 -1.41
N SER A 74 -5.94 7.30 -0.22
CA SER A 74 -4.71 7.83 0.37
C SER A 74 -3.50 7.46 -0.47
N ILE A 75 -3.46 6.20 -0.91
CA ILE A 75 -2.34 5.74 -1.75
C ILE A 75 -2.34 6.51 -3.08
N TYR A 76 -3.52 6.66 -3.67
CA TYR A 76 -3.65 7.33 -4.97
C TYR A 76 -3.21 8.79 -4.88
N GLU A 77 -3.59 9.46 -3.79
CA GLU A 77 -3.33 10.90 -3.63
C GLU A 77 -1.90 11.18 -3.17
N PHE A 78 -1.40 10.42 -2.21
CA PHE A 78 -0.14 10.74 -1.56
C PHE A 78 1.05 9.93 -2.06
N GLY A 79 0.81 8.86 -2.81
CA GLY A 79 1.90 8.10 -3.39
C GLY A 79 2.52 8.82 -4.58
N ILE A 80 3.64 8.31 -5.05
CA ILE A 80 4.37 8.89 -6.17
C ILE A 80 4.02 8.10 -7.43
N PRO A 81 3.33 8.73 -8.40
CA PRO A 81 3.01 8.04 -9.64
C PRO A 81 4.26 7.78 -10.46
N ILE A 82 4.31 6.60 -11.08
CA ILE A 82 5.43 6.27 -11.94
C ILE A 82 4.93 6.06 -13.36
N ASN A 83 5.77 6.41 -14.31
CA ASN A 83 5.45 6.27 -15.71
C ASN A 83 5.90 4.88 -16.16
N THR A 84 4.94 4.06 -16.57
CA THR A 84 5.22 2.72 -17.01
C THR A 84 4.89 2.53 -18.46
N SER A 85 4.78 3.59 -19.16
CA SER A 85 4.48 3.48 -20.56
C SER A 85 5.62 2.77 -21.26
N ASN A 86 5.36 1.94 -21.94
CA ASN A 86 6.19 1.25 -22.80
C ASN A 86 6.14 -0.07 -22.74
#